data_95231200716700e78071006b4366f21a
#
_entry.id   95231200716700e78071006b4366f21a
#
_cell.length_a   1.000
_cell.length_b   1.000
_cell.length_c   1.000
_cell.angle_alpha   90.00
_cell.angle_beta   90.00
_cell.angle_gamma   90.00
#
_symmetry.space_group_name_H-M   'P 1'
#
loop_
_entity.id
_entity.type
_entity.pdbx_description
1 polymer ?
#
loop_
_entity_poly.entity_id
_entity_poly.type
_entity_poly.pdbx_seq_one_letter_code
_entity_poly.pdbx_strand_id
1 'polypeptide(L)'
;MVGSAIAQASEDHAPLLTPTETRALAQEISGTAAKRTIAALSLHHRMRGSDDYNAAVELIRQVLQADHLAGVDVIRLPADGKIFYGTQRSRPAWNGRFAELWEQNRQDGRWADATRITSWAEQPISLAQDSVSGRADADLVDVGAGSTAADYQGKDVRGKLVLVSAQPEAAAKLAVTERGAAGIVSWAQNQPSAWWGEDTSL
;
A
#
# COMPACT_ATOMS: atom_id res chain seq x y z
N MET A 1 56.74 -22.80 17.91
CA MET A 1 55.74 -21.93 18.55
C MET A 1 55.68 -20.65 17.77
N VAL A 2 54.66 -20.51 16.94
CA VAL A 2 54.45 -19.29 16.15
C VAL A 2 53.32 -18.56 16.84
N GLY A 3 53.64 -17.42 17.49
CA GLY A 3 52.67 -16.57 18.14
C GLY A 3 51.87 -15.77 17.08
N SER A 4 50.58 -16.00 16.97
CA SER A 4 49.67 -15.15 16.22
C SER A 4 49.48 -13.84 16.97
N ALA A 5 50.06 -12.77 16.45
CA ALA A 5 49.72 -11.41 16.84
C ALA A 5 48.35 -11.08 16.24
N ILE A 6 47.32 -11.03 17.08
CA ILE A 6 46.02 -10.43 16.72
C ILE A 6 46.26 -8.92 16.71
N ALA A 7 46.27 -8.32 15.53
CA ALA A 7 46.25 -6.88 15.40
C ALA A 7 44.89 -6.39 15.93
N GLN A 8 44.87 -5.76 17.09
CA GLN A 8 43.75 -4.91 17.52
C GLN A 8 43.74 -3.69 16.59
N ALA A 9 42.78 -3.66 15.71
CA ALA A 9 42.41 -2.43 15.02
C ALA A 9 41.89 -1.47 16.10
N SER A 10 42.67 -0.44 16.40
CA SER A 10 42.21 0.67 17.21
C SER A 10 41.15 1.41 16.39
N GLU A 11 39.90 1.30 16.79
CA GLU A 11 38.86 2.22 16.32
C GLU A 11 39.13 3.59 16.94
N ASP A 12 39.93 4.37 16.22
CA ASP A 12 40.35 5.71 16.63
C ASP A 12 39.31 6.77 16.18
N HIS A 13 38.03 6.41 16.27
CA HIS A 13 36.95 7.35 16.16
C HIS A 13 36.33 7.58 17.55
N ALA A 14 36.56 8.80 18.07
CA ALA A 14 35.84 9.22 19.26
C ALA A 14 34.33 8.97 19.05
N PRO A 15 33.67 8.29 19.98
CA PRO A 15 32.21 8.09 19.83
C PRO A 15 31.52 9.44 19.73
N LEU A 16 30.58 9.59 18.78
CA LEU A 16 29.80 10.82 18.57
C LEU A 16 29.09 11.28 19.85
N LEU A 17 28.85 10.34 20.76
CA LEU A 17 28.16 10.57 22.03
C LEU A 17 29.01 10.00 23.17
N THR A 18 29.03 10.70 24.30
CA THR A 18 29.61 10.19 25.51
C THR A 18 28.83 8.99 26.07
N PRO A 19 29.43 8.11 26.91
CA PRO A 19 28.67 7.03 27.56
C PRO A 19 27.50 7.52 28.41
N THR A 20 27.52 8.74 28.91
CA THR A 20 26.44 9.36 29.66
C THR A 20 25.29 9.75 28.76
N GLU A 21 25.58 10.39 27.62
CA GLU A 21 24.60 10.73 26.61
C GLU A 21 23.95 9.48 25.99
N THR A 22 24.73 8.46 25.68
CA THR A 22 24.24 7.17 25.17
C THR A 22 23.25 6.53 26.16
N ARG A 23 23.57 6.55 27.47
CA ARG A 23 22.68 6.01 28.51
C ARG A 23 21.40 6.85 28.63
N ALA A 24 21.52 8.16 28.61
CA ALA A 24 20.34 9.05 28.64
C ALA A 24 19.40 8.79 27.45
N LEU A 25 19.94 8.71 26.23
CA LEU A 25 19.17 8.36 25.05
C LEU A 25 18.51 6.98 25.15
N ALA A 26 19.25 5.95 25.64
CA ALA A 26 18.72 4.61 25.79
C ALA A 26 17.58 4.55 26.82
N GLN A 27 17.57 5.43 27.82
CA GLN A 27 16.46 5.54 28.78
C GLN A 27 15.22 6.22 28.20
N GLU A 28 15.42 7.21 27.31
CA GLU A 28 14.33 7.91 26.64
C GLU A 28 13.72 7.11 25.47
N ILE A 29 14.49 6.24 24.82
CA ILE A 29 13.99 5.41 23.72
C ILE A 29 13.01 4.38 24.25
N SER A 30 11.73 4.52 23.87
CA SER A 30 10.66 3.61 24.26
C SER A 30 10.13 2.83 23.06
N GLY A 31 10.42 1.53 22.99
CA GLY A 31 9.82 0.64 21.98
C GLY A 31 8.30 0.57 22.09
N THR A 32 7.74 0.74 23.29
CA THR A 32 6.28 0.81 23.50
C THR A 32 5.69 2.07 22.90
N ALA A 33 6.35 3.23 23.03
CA ALA A 33 5.91 4.46 22.40
C ALA A 33 5.95 4.36 20.86
N ALA A 34 7.06 3.84 20.31
CA ALA A 34 7.21 3.60 18.88
C ALA A 34 6.11 2.65 18.36
N LYS A 35 5.87 1.52 19.04
CA LYS A 35 4.80 0.58 18.66
C LYS A 35 3.42 1.25 18.67
N ARG A 36 3.11 2.04 19.69
CA ARG A 36 1.84 2.75 19.80
C ARG A 36 1.64 3.73 18.64
N THR A 37 2.69 4.49 18.28
CA THR A 37 2.65 5.43 17.15
C THR A 37 2.43 4.69 15.83
N ILE A 38 3.13 3.59 15.60
CA ILE A 38 2.93 2.75 14.41
C ILE A 38 1.52 2.17 14.37
N ALA A 39 1.02 1.65 15.49
CA ALA A 39 -0.34 1.10 15.58
C ALA A 39 -1.39 2.17 15.25
N ALA A 40 -1.23 3.40 15.76
CA ALA A 40 -2.14 4.50 15.44
C ALA A 40 -2.07 4.88 13.95
N LEU A 41 -0.86 4.95 13.37
CA LEU A 41 -0.67 5.24 11.95
C LEU A 41 -1.23 4.13 11.04
N SER A 42 -1.21 2.88 11.48
CA SER A 42 -1.74 1.76 10.69
C SER A 42 -3.25 1.78 10.50
N LEU A 43 -3.98 2.54 11.32
CA LEU A 43 -5.42 2.75 11.17
C LEU A 43 -5.78 3.66 9.98
N HIS A 44 -4.80 4.34 9.39
CA HIS A 44 -4.99 5.23 8.27
C HIS A 44 -4.52 4.59 6.96
N HIS A 45 -5.40 4.52 5.97
CA HIS A 45 -5.04 4.09 4.61
C HIS A 45 -4.36 5.24 3.87
N ARG A 46 -3.04 5.36 4.02
CA ARG A 46 -2.24 6.53 3.65
C ARG A 46 -1.95 6.62 2.15
N MET A 47 -2.99 6.63 1.34
CA MET A 47 -2.84 6.88 -0.08
C MET A 47 -2.51 8.34 -0.35
N ARG A 48 -1.73 8.57 -1.36
CA ARG A 48 -1.21 9.87 -1.79
C ARG A 48 -2.30 10.92 -1.87
N GLY A 49 -2.22 11.94 -1.01
CA GLY A 49 -3.15 13.07 -0.96
C GLY A 49 -4.57 12.74 -0.49
N SER A 50 -4.80 11.54 0.06
CA SER A 50 -6.10 11.16 0.64
C SER A 50 -6.37 11.86 1.97
N ASP A 51 -7.63 11.81 2.40
CA ASP A 51 -8.05 12.33 3.70
C ASP A 51 -7.30 11.60 4.83
N ASP A 52 -7.16 10.28 4.73
CA ASP A 52 -6.42 9.46 5.70
C ASP A 52 -4.91 9.76 5.71
N TYR A 53 -4.32 10.07 4.56
CA TYR A 53 -2.93 10.54 4.51
C TYR A 53 -2.76 11.85 5.30
N ASN A 54 -3.67 12.81 5.10
CA ASN A 54 -3.64 14.07 5.82
C ASN A 54 -3.90 13.88 7.31
N ALA A 55 -4.80 12.97 7.71
CA ALA A 55 -5.04 12.63 9.11
C ALA A 55 -3.80 12.00 9.77
N ALA A 56 -3.09 11.12 9.06
CA ALA A 56 -1.83 10.53 9.55
C ALA A 56 -0.72 11.59 9.72
N VAL A 57 -0.61 12.55 8.81
CA VAL A 57 0.33 13.68 8.93
C VAL A 57 0.00 14.51 10.17
N GLU A 58 -1.28 14.79 10.40
CA GLU A 58 -1.72 15.54 11.58
C GLU A 58 -1.42 14.80 12.89
N LEU A 59 -1.62 13.48 12.92
CA LEU A 59 -1.24 12.63 14.05
C LEU A 59 0.27 12.75 14.36
N ILE A 60 1.13 12.68 13.33
CA ILE A 60 2.58 12.83 13.51
C ILE A 60 2.90 14.21 14.06
N ARG A 61 2.29 15.27 13.50
CA ARG A 61 2.50 16.64 13.98
C ARG A 61 2.15 16.78 15.46
N GLN A 62 1.03 16.20 15.88
CA GLN A 62 0.59 16.23 17.28
C GLN A 62 1.55 15.48 18.21
N VAL A 63 2.05 14.30 17.81
CA VAL A 63 3.04 13.55 18.60
C VAL A 63 4.32 14.36 18.76
N LEU A 64 4.86 14.93 17.69
CA LEU A 64 6.08 15.72 17.74
C LEU A 64 5.93 16.99 18.61
N GLN A 65 4.75 17.61 18.59
CA GLN A 65 4.46 18.76 19.45
C GLN A 65 4.30 18.35 20.92
N ALA A 66 3.68 17.20 21.20
CA ALA A 66 3.55 16.68 22.55
C ALA A 66 4.92 16.32 23.16
N ASP A 67 5.86 15.93 22.32
CA ASP A 67 7.25 15.68 22.71
C ASP A 67 8.10 16.99 22.77
N HIS A 68 7.44 18.15 22.73
CA HIS A 68 8.06 19.48 22.83
C HIS A 68 9.12 19.81 21.77
N LEU A 69 9.06 19.17 20.60
CA LEU A 69 9.92 19.52 19.48
C LEU A 69 9.57 20.92 18.94
N ALA A 70 10.56 21.77 18.81
CA ALA A 70 10.41 23.09 18.22
C ALA A 70 10.48 23.03 16.69
N GLY A 71 9.83 23.99 16.01
CA GLY A 71 9.94 24.15 14.55
C GLY A 71 9.25 23.05 13.76
N VAL A 72 8.21 22.44 14.29
CA VAL A 72 7.43 21.41 13.59
C VAL A 72 6.48 22.09 12.60
N ASP A 73 6.79 21.93 11.30
CA ASP A 73 6.00 22.47 10.20
C ASP A 73 5.49 21.37 9.26
N VAL A 74 4.32 21.60 8.65
CA VAL A 74 3.76 20.74 7.61
C VAL A 74 3.87 21.43 6.25
N ILE A 75 4.78 20.94 5.42
CA ILE A 75 4.94 21.42 4.04
C ILE A 75 3.88 20.75 3.16
N ARG A 76 3.03 21.55 2.52
CA ARG A 76 1.97 21.07 1.62
C ARG A 76 2.41 21.27 0.18
N LEU A 77 2.51 20.17 -0.55
CA LEU A 77 2.88 20.14 -1.95
C LEU A 77 1.70 19.66 -2.80
N PRO A 78 1.29 20.36 -3.86
CA PRO A 78 0.23 19.93 -4.75
C PRO A 78 0.52 18.56 -5.38
N ALA A 79 -0.45 17.66 -5.33
CA ALA A 79 -0.39 16.35 -5.98
C ALA A 79 -1.40 16.33 -7.14
N ASP A 80 -1.14 17.12 -8.19
CA ASP A 80 -2.06 17.37 -9.31
C ASP A 80 -1.73 16.56 -10.58
N GLY A 81 -0.65 15.77 -10.55
CA GLY A 81 -0.19 15.01 -11.69
C GLY A 81 0.47 15.85 -12.79
N LYS A 82 0.76 17.13 -12.57
CA LYS A 82 1.31 18.06 -13.57
C LYS A 82 2.64 18.68 -13.14
N ILE A 83 2.76 19.07 -11.88
CA ILE A 83 3.94 19.73 -11.33
C ILE A 83 5.10 18.75 -11.26
N PHE A 84 6.29 19.25 -11.54
CA PHE A 84 7.54 18.50 -11.35
C PHE A 84 8.23 18.97 -10.07
N TYR A 85 8.64 18.01 -9.24
CA TYR A 85 9.51 18.21 -8.08
C TYR A 85 10.89 17.62 -8.43
N GLY A 86 11.78 18.49 -8.84
CA GLY A 86 13.04 18.06 -9.48
C GLY A 86 12.74 17.34 -10.80
N THR A 87 13.20 16.10 -10.94
CA THR A 87 12.98 15.26 -12.13
C THR A 87 11.71 14.41 -12.04
N GLN A 88 11.05 14.40 -10.89
CA GLN A 88 9.87 13.56 -10.64
C GLN A 88 8.58 14.35 -10.89
N ARG A 89 7.77 13.89 -11.85
CA ARG A 89 6.42 14.40 -12.03
C ARG A 89 5.55 13.97 -10.86
N SER A 90 4.80 14.91 -10.28
CA SER A 90 3.83 14.58 -9.23
C SER A 90 2.81 13.58 -9.77
N ARG A 91 2.41 12.63 -8.95
CA ARG A 91 1.25 11.77 -9.25
C ARG A 91 -0.01 12.46 -8.71
N PRO A 92 -1.17 12.33 -9.37
CA PRO A 92 -2.39 12.94 -8.85
C PRO A 92 -2.77 12.34 -7.49
N ALA A 93 -3.39 13.16 -6.66
CA ALA A 93 -3.99 12.68 -5.43
C ALA A 93 -5.09 11.66 -5.74
N TRP A 94 -5.22 10.64 -4.89
CA TRP A 94 -6.27 9.65 -5.02
C TRP A 94 -6.89 9.38 -3.64
N ASN A 95 -8.22 9.45 -3.56
CA ASN A 95 -8.97 9.29 -2.33
C ASN A 95 -10.15 8.35 -2.57
N GLY A 96 -9.96 7.06 -2.24
CA GLY A 96 -11.04 6.08 -2.26
C GLY A 96 -12.02 6.38 -1.13
N ARG A 97 -13.32 6.25 -1.41
CA ARG A 97 -14.38 6.49 -0.43
C ARG A 97 -15.33 5.33 -0.27
N PHE A 98 -15.47 4.55 -1.31
CA PHE A 98 -16.37 3.41 -1.35
C PHE A 98 -15.91 2.41 -2.41
N ALA A 99 -15.93 1.14 -2.09
CA ALA A 99 -15.85 0.04 -3.02
C ALA A 99 -16.40 -1.22 -2.37
N GLU A 100 -17.04 -2.04 -3.15
CA GLU A 100 -17.48 -3.38 -2.75
C GLU A 100 -17.33 -4.34 -3.91
N LEU A 101 -17.00 -5.58 -3.62
CA LEU A 101 -17.01 -6.70 -4.54
C LEU A 101 -17.96 -7.76 -4.01
N TRP A 102 -18.92 -8.14 -4.85
CA TRP A 102 -19.96 -9.10 -4.52
C TRP A 102 -19.93 -10.29 -5.47
N GLU A 103 -20.10 -11.48 -4.95
CA GLU A 103 -20.56 -12.62 -5.71
C GLU A 103 -22.08 -12.51 -5.89
N GLN A 104 -22.55 -12.77 -7.11
CA GLN A 104 -23.96 -12.76 -7.41
C GLN A 104 -24.48 -14.16 -7.71
N ASN A 105 -25.67 -14.47 -7.21
CA ASN A 105 -26.39 -15.70 -7.48
C ASN A 105 -27.73 -15.42 -8.16
N ARG A 106 -28.25 -16.41 -8.86
CA ARG A 106 -29.60 -16.31 -9.44
C ARG A 106 -30.66 -16.57 -8.37
N GLN A 107 -31.52 -15.57 -8.15
CA GLN A 107 -32.68 -15.65 -7.27
C GLN A 107 -33.91 -15.27 -8.10
N ASP A 108 -34.89 -16.15 -8.17
CA ASP A 108 -36.13 -15.96 -8.94
C ASP A 108 -35.89 -15.51 -10.40
N GLY A 109 -34.85 -16.07 -11.02
CA GLY A 109 -34.49 -15.76 -12.42
C GLY A 109 -33.73 -14.44 -12.61
N ARG A 110 -33.42 -13.69 -11.55
CA ARG A 110 -32.63 -12.45 -11.58
C ARG A 110 -31.31 -12.62 -10.84
N TRP A 111 -30.29 -11.90 -11.27
CA TRP A 111 -29.02 -11.81 -10.54
C TRP A 111 -29.21 -10.91 -9.32
N ALA A 112 -28.78 -11.37 -8.18
CA ALA A 112 -28.79 -10.63 -6.92
C ALA A 112 -27.48 -10.85 -6.15
N ASP A 113 -27.07 -9.84 -5.41
CA ASP A 113 -25.89 -9.89 -4.54
C ASP A 113 -26.11 -10.96 -3.47
N ALA A 114 -25.19 -11.88 -3.36
CA ALA A 114 -25.26 -13.03 -2.46
C ALA A 114 -24.21 -12.98 -1.37
N THR A 115 -22.93 -12.92 -1.74
CA THR A 115 -21.81 -12.90 -0.80
C THR A 115 -20.94 -11.69 -1.06
N ARG A 116 -20.76 -10.83 -0.04
CA ARG A 116 -19.79 -9.76 -0.14
C ARG A 116 -18.39 -10.32 0.09
N ILE A 117 -17.56 -10.24 -0.95
CA ILE A 117 -16.18 -10.73 -0.92
C ILE A 117 -15.28 -9.76 -0.18
N THR A 118 -15.42 -8.46 -0.45
CA THR A 118 -14.67 -7.41 0.24
C THR A 118 -15.38 -6.07 0.15
N SER A 119 -15.01 -5.15 1.06
CA SER A 119 -15.48 -3.77 1.04
C SER A 119 -14.37 -2.79 1.44
N TRP A 120 -14.43 -1.58 0.90
CA TRP A 120 -13.56 -0.49 1.34
C TRP A 120 -13.66 -0.21 2.84
N ALA A 121 -14.86 -0.27 3.40
CA ALA A 121 -15.09 0.05 4.80
C ALA A 121 -14.40 -0.92 5.76
N GLU A 122 -14.28 -2.19 5.38
CA GLU A 122 -13.66 -3.23 6.21
C GLU A 122 -12.19 -3.45 5.86
N GLN A 123 -11.85 -3.35 4.57
CA GLN A 123 -10.51 -3.60 4.04
C GLN A 123 -10.15 -2.57 2.97
N PRO A 124 -9.78 -1.35 3.33
CA PRO A 124 -9.43 -0.31 2.36
C PRO A 124 -8.32 -0.71 1.38
N ILE A 125 -7.43 -1.61 1.80
CA ILE A 125 -6.34 -2.13 0.96
C ILE A 125 -6.84 -2.96 -0.22
N SER A 126 -8.06 -3.48 -0.18
CA SER A 126 -8.65 -4.28 -1.26
C SER A 126 -8.98 -3.48 -2.52
N LEU A 127 -9.08 -2.16 -2.42
CA LEU A 127 -9.26 -1.29 -3.58
C LEU A 127 -7.89 -0.83 -4.11
N ALA A 128 -7.57 -1.23 -5.33
CA ALA A 128 -6.32 -0.83 -5.97
C ALA A 128 -6.25 0.70 -6.13
N GLN A 129 -5.11 1.28 -5.76
CA GLN A 129 -4.85 2.70 -5.93
C GLN A 129 -5.01 3.11 -7.40
N ASP A 130 -5.47 4.35 -7.62
CA ASP A 130 -5.75 4.93 -8.93
C ASP A 130 -6.94 4.27 -9.67
N SER A 131 -7.74 3.43 -8.99
CA SER A 131 -9.04 2.99 -9.49
C SER A 131 -9.97 4.18 -9.75
N VAL A 132 -10.75 4.08 -10.81
CA VAL A 132 -11.75 5.09 -11.16
C VAL A 132 -13.15 4.67 -10.68
N SER A 133 -14.03 5.64 -10.46
CA SER A 133 -15.42 5.35 -10.09
C SER A 133 -16.13 4.59 -11.21
N GLY A 134 -16.84 3.54 -10.84
CA GLY A 134 -17.59 2.72 -11.79
C GLY A 134 -18.37 1.63 -11.09
N ARG A 135 -19.21 0.96 -11.85
CA ARG A 135 -19.93 -0.27 -11.48
C ARG A 135 -19.91 -1.22 -12.65
N ALA A 136 -19.70 -2.48 -12.38
CA ALA A 136 -19.82 -3.55 -13.36
C ALA A 136 -20.54 -4.74 -12.71
N ASP A 137 -21.58 -5.24 -13.39
CA ASP A 137 -22.20 -6.53 -13.11
C ASP A 137 -21.84 -7.43 -14.30
N ALA A 138 -20.88 -8.34 -14.11
CA ALA A 138 -20.27 -9.07 -15.21
C ALA A 138 -19.67 -10.40 -14.76
N ASP A 139 -19.48 -11.31 -15.72
CA ASP A 139 -18.75 -12.55 -15.49
C ASP A 139 -17.29 -12.27 -15.13
N LEU A 140 -16.70 -13.15 -14.30
CA LEU A 140 -15.28 -13.15 -13.97
C LEU A 140 -14.55 -14.17 -14.86
N VAL A 141 -13.49 -13.73 -15.54
CA VAL A 141 -12.65 -14.57 -16.41
C VAL A 141 -11.23 -14.64 -15.85
N ASP A 142 -10.79 -15.84 -15.49
CA ASP A 142 -9.39 -16.06 -15.09
C ASP A 142 -8.48 -15.99 -16.31
N VAL A 143 -7.52 -15.09 -16.29
CA VAL A 143 -6.52 -14.89 -17.35
C VAL A 143 -5.09 -15.21 -16.89
N GLY A 144 -4.93 -15.82 -15.73
CA GLY A 144 -3.62 -16.13 -15.16
C GLY A 144 -2.89 -14.87 -14.72
N ALA A 145 -1.65 -14.65 -15.17
CA ALA A 145 -0.92 -13.44 -14.81
C ALA A 145 -1.57 -12.15 -15.36
N GLY A 146 -2.17 -12.23 -16.54
CA GLY A 146 -2.82 -11.08 -17.19
C GLY A 146 -1.86 -10.01 -17.70
N SER A 147 -0.56 -10.26 -17.66
CA SER A 147 0.49 -9.28 -18.00
C SER A 147 1.02 -9.40 -19.43
N THR A 148 0.68 -10.48 -20.13
CA THR A 148 1.12 -10.75 -21.51
C THR A 148 -0.07 -11.00 -22.45
N ALA A 149 0.14 -10.80 -23.74
CA ALA A 149 -0.91 -11.06 -24.74
C ALA A 149 -1.32 -12.55 -24.78
N ALA A 150 -0.41 -13.46 -24.44
CA ALA A 150 -0.67 -14.90 -24.39
C ALA A 150 -1.69 -15.28 -23.30
N ASP A 151 -1.72 -14.57 -22.19
CA ASP A 151 -2.65 -14.81 -21.07
C ASP A 151 -4.11 -14.69 -21.48
N TYR A 152 -4.37 -13.93 -22.55
CA TYR A 152 -5.72 -13.66 -23.09
C TYR A 152 -6.07 -14.49 -24.31
N GLN A 153 -5.18 -15.40 -24.76
CA GLN A 153 -5.43 -16.19 -25.97
C GLN A 153 -6.66 -17.10 -25.79
N GLY A 154 -7.60 -17.00 -26.72
CA GLY A 154 -8.85 -17.79 -26.67
C GLY A 154 -9.85 -17.33 -25.61
N LYS A 155 -9.59 -16.23 -24.92
CA LYS A 155 -10.49 -15.67 -23.87
C LYS A 155 -11.15 -14.38 -24.34
N ASP A 156 -12.47 -14.34 -24.30
CA ASP A 156 -13.23 -13.10 -24.47
C ASP A 156 -13.42 -12.43 -23.13
N VAL A 157 -12.79 -11.25 -22.98
CA VAL A 157 -12.84 -10.45 -21.74
C VAL A 157 -13.55 -9.11 -21.89
N ARG A 158 -14.06 -8.83 -23.08
CA ARG A 158 -14.74 -7.55 -23.34
C ARG A 158 -15.98 -7.42 -22.47
N GLY A 159 -16.03 -6.32 -21.68
CA GLY A 159 -17.13 -6.04 -20.75
C GLY A 159 -17.18 -6.96 -19.52
N LYS A 160 -16.18 -7.84 -19.34
CA LYS A 160 -16.10 -8.76 -18.19
C LYS A 160 -15.08 -8.30 -17.17
N LEU A 161 -15.17 -8.84 -15.96
CA LEU A 161 -14.10 -8.71 -14.97
C LEU A 161 -13.02 -9.75 -15.27
N VAL A 162 -11.74 -9.38 -15.13
CA VAL A 162 -10.64 -10.33 -15.26
C VAL A 162 -10.02 -10.63 -13.90
N LEU A 163 -9.78 -11.90 -13.62
CA LEU A 163 -9.02 -12.36 -12.47
C LEU A 163 -7.56 -12.53 -12.87
N VAL A 164 -6.66 -11.88 -12.13
CA VAL A 164 -5.22 -11.90 -12.41
C VAL A 164 -4.40 -12.25 -11.17
N SER A 165 -3.25 -12.90 -11.38
CA SER A 165 -2.25 -13.13 -10.33
C SER A 165 -1.16 -12.05 -10.28
N ALA A 166 -1.06 -11.20 -11.29
CA ALA A 166 -0.15 -10.05 -11.28
C ALA A 166 -0.80 -8.84 -10.58
N GLN A 167 0.03 -7.84 -10.26
CA GLN A 167 -0.48 -6.56 -9.76
C GLN A 167 -1.41 -5.92 -10.80
N PRO A 168 -2.50 -5.24 -10.39
CA PRO A 168 -3.49 -4.66 -11.30
C PRO A 168 -2.87 -3.72 -12.33
N GLU A 169 -1.86 -2.95 -11.96
CA GLU A 169 -1.14 -2.03 -12.87
C GLU A 169 -0.49 -2.77 -14.05
N ALA A 170 0.07 -3.97 -13.82
CA ALA A 170 0.71 -4.76 -14.88
C ALA A 170 -0.31 -5.29 -15.90
N ALA A 171 -1.55 -5.56 -15.49
CA ALA A 171 -2.60 -6.06 -16.36
C ALA A 171 -3.44 -4.96 -17.02
N ALA A 172 -3.50 -3.76 -16.43
CA ALA A 172 -4.46 -2.72 -16.76
C ALA A 172 -4.46 -2.33 -18.24
N LYS A 173 -3.29 -2.13 -18.85
CA LYS A 173 -3.18 -1.74 -20.26
C LYS A 173 -3.78 -2.82 -21.17
N LEU A 174 -3.38 -4.06 -20.97
CA LEU A 174 -3.83 -5.19 -21.81
C LEU A 174 -5.31 -5.52 -21.57
N ALA A 175 -5.72 -5.64 -20.32
CA ALA A 175 -7.08 -6.03 -19.99
C ALA A 175 -8.09 -4.95 -20.33
N VAL A 176 -7.90 -3.75 -19.79
CA VAL A 176 -8.90 -2.68 -19.85
C VAL A 176 -8.78 -1.88 -21.13
N THR A 177 -7.58 -1.31 -21.40
CA THR A 177 -7.42 -0.39 -22.52
C THR A 177 -7.48 -1.09 -23.88
N GLU A 178 -6.82 -2.23 -24.05
CA GLU A 178 -6.73 -2.88 -25.35
C GLU A 178 -7.86 -3.88 -25.61
N ARG A 179 -8.32 -4.60 -24.56
CA ARG A 179 -9.33 -5.65 -24.68
C ARG A 179 -10.72 -5.29 -24.17
N GLY A 180 -10.84 -4.13 -23.48
CA GLY A 180 -12.12 -3.62 -23.04
C GLY A 180 -12.75 -4.38 -21.88
N ALA A 181 -11.95 -4.98 -21.01
CA ALA A 181 -12.44 -5.54 -19.75
C ALA A 181 -13.08 -4.42 -18.90
N ALA A 182 -14.13 -4.75 -18.17
CA ALA A 182 -14.85 -3.81 -17.31
C ALA A 182 -14.07 -3.48 -16.02
N GLY A 183 -13.19 -4.40 -15.59
CA GLY A 183 -12.37 -4.20 -14.40
C GLY A 183 -11.44 -5.36 -14.15
N ILE A 184 -10.59 -5.20 -13.12
CA ILE A 184 -9.59 -6.18 -12.73
C ILE A 184 -9.80 -6.57 -11.28
N VAL A 185 -9.83 -7.86 -11.00
CA VAL A 185 -9.73 -8.45 -9.68
C VAL A 185 -8.36 -9.13 -9.59
N SER A 186 -7.56 -8.78 -8.60
CA SER A 186 -6.22 -9.33 -8.43
C SER A 186 -6.10 -10.01 -7.08
N TRP A 187 -5.42 -11.15 -7.06
CA TRP A 187 -4.99 -11.82 -5.83
C TRP A 187 -3.47 -11.75 -5.62
N ALA A 188 -2.81 -10.83 -6.32
CA ALA A 188 -1.38 -10.62 -6.17
C ALA A 188 -1.03 -10.12 -4.76
N GLN A 189 -0.02 -10.72 -4.15
CA GLN A 189 0.55 -10.24 -2.90
C GLN A 189 1.51 -9.08 -3.17
N ASN A 190 1.40 -8.00 -2.40
CA ASN A 190 2.24 -6.82 -2.59
C ASN A 190 3.70 -7.03 -2.17
N GLN A 191 3.94 -7.82 -1.15
CA GLN A 191 5.28 -8.06 -0.60
C GLN A 191 5.42 -9.52 -0.12
N PRO A 192 5.58 -10.48 -1.02
CA PRO A 192 5.68 -11.90 -0.64
C PRO A 192 6.81 -12.17 0.36
N SER A 193 7.91 -11.43 0.29
CA SER A 193 9.06 -11.57 1.19
C SER A 193 8.80 -11.09 2.63
N ALA A 194 7.76 -10.31 2.85
CA ALA A 194 7.39 -9.84 4.19
C ALA A 194 6.48 -10.84 4.93
N TRP A 195 6.08 -11.93 4.30
CA TRP A 195 5.10 -12.87 4.80
C TRP A 195 5.76 -14.15 5.31
N TRP A 196 5.36 -14.61 6.50
CA TRP A 196 5.95 -15.74 7.19
C TRP A 196 5.01 -16.95 7.27
N GLY A 197 4.08 -17.10 6.36
CA GLY A 197 3.16 -18.21 6.36
C GLY A 197 2.05 -18.06 5.34
N GLU A 198 1.21 -19.09 5.24
CA GLU A 198 0.10 -19.15 4.29
C GLU A 198 -1.04 -18.18 4.65
N ASP A 199 -1.09 -17.70 5.90
CA ASP A 199 -2.18 -16.89 6.48
C ASP A 199 -1.85 -15.40 6.53
N THR A 200 -1.18 -14.90 5.56
CA THR A 200 -0.76 -13.50 5.48
C THR A 200 -1.69 -12.67 4.60
N SER A 201 -2.97 -12.83 4.78
CA SER A 201 -3.96 -11.87 4.26
C SER A 201 -3.95 -10.63 5.14
N LEU A 202 -3.40 -9.56 4.64
CA LEU A 202 -3.62 -8.20 5.12
C LEU A 202 -4.37 -7.42 4.08
#